data_fc4b30fe604838e9eca3ff915fb49923
#
_entry.id   fc4b30fe604838e9eca3ff915fb49923
#
_cell.length_a   1.000
_cell.length_b   1.000
_cell.length_c   1.000
_cell.angle_alpha   90.00
_cell.angle_beta   90.00
_cell.angle_gamma   90.00
#
_symmetry.space_group_name_H-M   'P 1'
#
loop_
_entity.id
_entity.type
_entity.pdbx_description
1 polymer ?
#
loop_
_entity_poly.entity_id
_entity_poly.type
_entity_poly.pdbx_seq_one_letter_code
_entity_poly.pdbx_strand_id
1 'polypeptide(L)'
;MKKVIPIISGRSAASAAAAEFAGGALVDTRARPMHDLRISVTDRCNFRCVYCMPREMFGADHPFLPYSAILSFEEVTRLARIFVGLGVQKIRLTGGEPLVRRELHRLVAMLAELPVEITLTTNGSLLARQAKALKAAGLHRVTVSLDSLDDATFRAMNDADFPVAKVIDAIEAAAAEGLPV
;
A
#
# COMPACT_ATOMS: atom_id res chain seq x y z
N MET A 1 33.84 15.06 -5.43
CA MET A 1 33.45 15.85 -4.23
C MET A 1 32.07 15.42 -3.80
N LYS A 2 31.94 14.75 -2.65
CA LYS A 2 30.63 14.36 -2.08
C LYS A 2 30.02 15.61 -1.41
N LYS A 3 28.87 16.08 -1.93
CA LYS A 3 28.09 17.12 -1.27
C LYS A 3 27.43 16.52 -0.01
N VAL A 4 27.90 16.91 1.15
CA VAL A 4 27.25 16.61 2.42
C VAL A 4 26.20 17.70 2.64
N ILE A 5 24.94 17.31 2.75
CA ILE A 5 23.84 18.23 3.15
C ILE A 5 23.84 18.21 4.68
N PRO A 6 24.15 19.31 5.37
CA PRO A 6 24.10 19.35 6.82
C PRO A 6 22.65 19.29 7.28
N ILE A 7 22.30 18.29 8.08
CA ILE A 7 21.04 18.27 8.83
C ILE A 7 21.22 19.23 10.00
N ILE A 8 20.65 20.42 9.91
CA ILE A 8 20.65 21.39 11.01
C ILE A 8 19.63 20.89 12.03
N SER A 9 20.14 20.28 13.11
CA SER A 9 19.32 19.96 14.28
C SER A 9 19.11 21.24 15.10
N GLY A 10 18.28 22.14 14.62
CA GLY A 10 17.78 23.26 15.39
C GLY A 10 16.76 22.74 16.41
N ARG A 11 17.22 22.39 17.62
CA ARG A 11 16.33 22.33 18.78
C ARG A 11 15.92 23.75 19.13
N SER A 12 14.93 24.30 18.43
CA SER A 12 14.12 25.34 19.02
C SER A 12 13.24 24.65 20.07
N ALA A 13 13.44 25.03 21.32
CA ALA A 13 12.51 24.73 22.39
C ALA A 13 11.24 25.57 22.17
N ALA A 14 10.48 25.20 21.12
CA ALA A 14 9.08 25.58 21.03
C ALA A 14 8.36 24.76 22.09
N SER A 15 7.94 25.47 23.15
CA SER A 15 6.99 25.01 24.13
C SER A 15 5.97 24.09 23.46
N ALA A 16 5.98 22.81 23.87
CA ALA A 16 4.88 21.91 23.59
C ALA A 16 3.69 22.39 24.42
N ALA A 17 3.05 23.48 23.99
CA ALA A 17 1.66 23.69 24.29
C ALA A 17 0.97 22.46 23.68
N ALA A 18 0.52 21.54 24.55
CA ALA A 18 -0.45 20.53 24.18
C ALA A 18 -1.60 21.27 23.50
N ALA A 19 -1.63 21.28 22.18
CA ALA A 19 -2.77 21.75 21.45
C ALA A 19 -3.89 20.82 21.89
N GLU A 20 -4.79 21.34 22.72
CA GLU A 20 -6.08 20.71 22.94
C GLU A 20 -6.67 20.50 21.56
N PHE A 21 -6.76 19.24 21.14
CA PHE A 21 -7.44 18.83 19.92
C PHE A 21 -8.93 19.13 20.13
N ALA A 22 -9.31 20.39 20.02
CA ALA A 22 -10.68 20.79 19.81
C ALA A 22 -11.07 20.23 18.44
N GLY A 23 -11.94 19.23 18.40
CA GLY A 23 -12.34 18.30 17.34
C GLY A 23 -12.56 18.84 15.94
N GLY A 24 -11.53 19.47 15.36
CA GLY A 24 -11.48 19.90 13.97
C GLY A 24 -10.56 18.96 13.16
N ALA A 25 -10.92 18.70 11.90
CA ALA A 25 -10.10 17.94 10.98
C ALA A 25 -8.69 18.57 10.88
N LEU A 26 -7.65 17.73 10.96
CA LEU A 26 -6.29 18.18 10.76
C LEU A 26 -6.12 18.65 9.32
N VAL A 27 -5.68 19.91 9.14
CA VAL A 27 -5.50 20.53 7.84
C VAL A 27 -4.06 21.00 7.65
N ASP A 28 -3.58 21.00 6.41
CA ASP A 28 -2.29 21.56 6.07
C ASP A 28 -2.35 23.10 5.98
N THR A 29 -1.21 23.74 5.65
CA THR A 29 -1.10 25.20 5.51
C THR A 29 -1.97 25.80 4.38
N ARG A 30 -2.58 24.95 3.54
CA ARG A 30 -3.52 25.32 2.47
C ARG A 30 -4.97 24.95 2.79
N ALA A 31 -5.26 24.67 4.07
CA ALA A 31 -6.57 24.25 4.56
C ALA A 31 -7.10 22.94 3.93
N ARG A 32 -6.21 22.06 3.46
CA ARG A 32 -6.60 20.75 2.93
C ARG A 32 -6.63 19.73 4.07
N PRO A 33 -7.74 19.00 4.29
CA PRO A 33 -7.83 17.99 5.33
C PRO A 33 -7.01 16.76 4.96
N MET A 34 -6.57 16.02 5.99
CA MET A 34 -6.01 14.69 5.83
C MET A 34 -7.14 13.73 5.51
N HIS A 35 -7.19 13.24 4.27
CA HIS A 35 -8.30 12.41 3.77
C HIS A 35 -7.86 10.97 3.48
N ASP A 36 -6.73 10.80 2.82
CA ASP A 36 -6.22 9.51 2.36
C ASP A 36 -4.94 9.11 3.11
N LEU A 37 -4.90 7.87 3.61
CA LEU A 37 -3.71 7.25 4.19
C LEU A 37 -3.24 6.11 3.30
N ARG A 38 -2.00 6.16 2.85
CA ARG A 38 -1.35 5.07 2.12
C ARG A 38 -0.43 4.30 3.05
N ILE A 39 -0.65 2.99 3.16
CA ILE A 39 0.14 2.10 4.03
C ILE A 39 0.87 1.09 3.16
N SER A 40 2.20 1.11 3.19
CA SER A 40 3.05 0.08 2.61
C SER A 40 3.15 -1.09 3.59
N VAL A 41 2.62 -2.25 3.22
CA VAL A 41 2.55 -3.43 4.11
C VAL A 41 3.73 -4.38 3.94
N THR A 42 4.55 -4.20 2.92
CA THR A 42 5.75 -4.99 2.63
C THR A 42 6.68 -4.24 1.68
N ASP A 43 7.97 -4.49 1.79
CA ASP A 43 9.01 -4.05 0.86
C ASP A 43 9.24 -5.04 -0.29
N ARG A 44 8.61 -6.23 -0.24
CA ARG A 44 8.80 -7.30 -1.23
C ARG A 44 7.80 -7.17 -2.37
N CYS A 45 8.27 -7.48 -3.57
CA CYS A 45 7.46 -7.60 -4.78
C CYS A 45 7.89 -8.85 -5.55
N ASN A 46 6.95 -9.45 -6.27
CA ASN A 46 7.22 -10.57 -7.17
C ASN A 46 7.49 -10.15 -8.62
N PHE A 47 7.37 -8.85 -8.94
CA PHE A 47 7.82 -8.24 -10.19
C PHE A 47 9.10 -7.43 -9.97
N ARG A 48 9.81 -7.14 -11.08
CA ARG A 48 11.02 -6.32 -11.09
C ARG A 48 10.91 -5.19 -12.10
N CYS A 49 9.77 -4.48 -12.05
CA CYS A 49 9.48 -3.39 -12.99
C CYS A 49 10.68 -2.46 -13.10
N VAL A 50 11.11 -2.21 -14.33
CA VAL A 50 12.35 -1.49 -14.66
C VAL A 50 12.38 -0.06 -14.13
N TYR A 51 11.21 0.53 -13.90
CA TYR A 51 11.02 1.89 -13.37
C TYR A 51 10.79 1.95 -11.86
N CYS A 52 10.61 0.79 -11.16
CA CYS A 52 10.23 0.74 -9.75
C CYS A 52 11.25 -0.04 -8.90
N MET A 53 11.45 -1.30 -9.22
CA MET A 53 12.34 -2.23 -8.50
C MET A 53 13.22 -3.01 -9.48
N PRO A 54 14.08 -2.33 -10.27
CA PRO A 54 14.89 -2.99 -11.28
C PRO A 54 15.82 -4.04 -10.67
N ARG A 55 16.10 -5.13 -11.43
CA ARG A 55 16.90 -6.29 -10.97
C ARG A 55 18.31 -5.93 -10.53
N GLU A 56 18.88 -4.91 -11.13
CA GLU A 56 20.23 -4.42 -10.83
C GLU A 56 20.33 -3.91 -9.38
N MET A 57 19.22 -3.39 -8.85
CA MET A 57 19.14 -2.85 -7.48
C MET A 57 18.45 -3.82 -6.50
N PHE A 58 17.45 -4.56 -6.98
CA PHE A 58 16.59 -5.44 -6.17
C PHE A 58 16.74 -6.91 -6.59
N GLY A 59 17.97 -7.34 -6.86
CA GLY A 59 18.32 -8.71 -7.23
C GLY A 59 18.12 -9.72 -6.10
N ALA A 60 18.61 -10.94 -6.32
CA ALA A 60 18.47 -12.06 -5.36
C ALA A 60 19.12 -11.75 -3.99
N ASP A 61 20.22 -10.99 -4.00
CA ASP A 61 20.99 -10.65 -2.79
C ASP A 61 20.54 -9.35 -2.12
N HIS A 62 19.45 -8.72 -2.61
CA HIS A 62 18.97 -7.49 -2.01
C HIS A 62 18.50 -7.73 -0.57
N PRO A 63 18.99 -6.96 0.42
CA PRO A 63 18.68 -7.15 1.84
C PRO A 63 17.28 -6.59 2.17
N PHE A 64 16.22 -7.28 1.75
CA PHE A 64 14.86 -6.95 2.19
C PHE A 64 14.74 -7.06 3.71
N LEU A 65 13.88 -6.23 4.29
CA LEU A 65 13.64 -6.25 5.73
C LEU A 65 13.23 -7.65 6.22
N PRO A 66 13.76 -8.10 7.36
CA PRO A 66 13.23 -9.29 8.00
C PRO A 66 11.76 -9.05 8.43
N TYR A 67 10.94 -10.07 8.45
CA TYR A 67 9.53 -9.95 8.83
C TYR A 67 9.31 -9.33 10.21
N SER A 68 10.25 -9.51 11.13
CA SER A 68 10.24 -8.91 12.47
C SER A 68 10.46 -7.39 12.48
N ALA A 69 10.97 -6.81 11.40
CA ALA A 69 11.14 -5.37 11.25
C ALA A 69 9.98 -4.70 10.50
N ILE A 70 9.04 -5.48 9.98
CA ILE A 70 7.82 -4.98 9.33
C ILE A 70 6.71 -4.94 10.39
N LEU A 71 5.96 -3.85 10.45
CA LEU A 71 4.84 -3.71 11.40
C LEU A 71 3.88 -4.90 11.34
N SER A 72 3.46 -5.38 12.51
CA SER A 72 2.41 -6.39 12.61
C SER A 72 1.06 -5.84 12.15
N PHE A 73 0.07 -6.70 11.93
CA PHE A 73 -1.27 -6.25 11.54
C PHE A 73 -1.95 -5.44 12.66
N GLU A 74 -1.67 -5.81 13.90
CA GLU A 74 -2.14 -5.11 15.10
C GLU A 74 -1.54 -3.69 15.20
N GLU A 75 -0.25 -3.55 14.93
CA GLU A 75 0.44 -2.26 14.90
C GLU A 75 -0.07 -1.38 13.77
N VAL A 76 -0.25 -1.94 12.56
CA VAL A 76 -0.85 -1.22 11.42
C VAL A 76 -2.26 -0.76 11.77
N THR A 77 -3.08 -1.62 12.38
CA THR A 77 -4.45 -1.28 12.78
C THR A 77 -4.48 -0.20 13.85
N ARG A 78 -3.56 -0.26 14.82
CA ARG A 78 -3.42 0.77 15.86
C ARG A 78 -3.07 2.13 15.24
N LEU A 79 -2.12 2.17 14.31
CA LEU A 79 -1.76 3.39 13.59
C LEU A 79 -2.95 3.90 12.76
N ALA A 80 -3.60 3.01 12.00
CA ALA A 80 -4.78 3.36 11.21
C ALA A 80 -5.88 4.03 12.06
N ARG A 81 -6.15 3.48 13.25
CA ARG A 81 -7.14 4.06 14.18
C ARG A 81 -6.78 5.49 14.62
N ILE A 82 -5.51 5.76 14.86
CA ILE A 82 -5.02 7.10 15.18
C ILE A 82 -5.27 8.06 14.01
N PHE A 83 -4.91 7.65 12.78
CA PHE A 83 -5.10 8.49 11.60
C PHE A 83 -6.59 8.71 11.25
N VAL A 84 -7.44 7.72 11.51
CA VAL A 84 -8.90 7.88 11.38
C VAL A 84 -9.41 8.93 12.38
N GLY A 85 -8.94 8.91 13.62
CA GLY A 85 -9.22 9.94 14.61
C GLY A 85 -8.74 11.35 14.21
N LEU A 86 -7.75 11.44 13.30
CA LEU A 86 -7.25 12.68 12.73
C LEU A 86 -7.98 13.11 11.44
N GLY A 87 -8.99 12.34 10.98
CA GLY A 87 -9.85 12.71 9.85
C GLY A 87 -9.63 11.90 8.57
N VAL A 88 -8.79 10.86 8.60
CA VAL A 88 -8.64 9.95 7.45
C VAL A 88 -9.94 9.19 7.20
N GLN A 89 -10.40 9.21 5.94
CA GLN A 89 -11.63 8.57 5.48
C GLN A 89 -11.35 7.39 4.53
N LYS A 90 -10.09 7.26 4.07
CA LYS A 90 -9.68 6.22 3.13
C LYS A 90 -8.31 5.69 3.44
N ILE A 91 -8.19 4.37 3.49
CA ILE A 91 -6.91 3.67 3.63
C ILE A 91 -6.62 2.91 2.34
N ARG A 92 -5.44 3.15 1.78
CA ARG A 92 -4.93 2.41 0.62
C ARG A 92 -3.79 1.51 1.03
N LEU A 93 -4.01 0.21 0.94
CA LEU A 93 -2.97 -0.79 1.14
C LEU A 93 -2.12 -0.92 -0.13
N THR A 94 -0.81 -0.91 0.06
CA THR A 94 0.19 -0.98 -1.00
C THR A 94 1.47 -1.63 -0.44
N GLY A 95 2.60 -1.51 -1.14
CA GLY A 95 3.90 -2.02 -0.70
C GLY A 95 4.82 -2.11 -1.90
N GLY A 96 5.68 -3.13 -1.94
CA GLY A 96 6.11 -3.68 -3.21
C GLY A 96 4.88 -4.28 -3.88
N GLU A 97 4.57 -5.56 -3.63
CA GLU A 97 3.27 -6.14 -3.97
C GLU A 97 2.56 -6.58 -2.66
N PRO A 98 1.46 -5.93 -2.27
CA PRO A 98 0.82 -6.21 -0.99
C PRO A 98 0.29 -7.65 -0.88
N LEU A 99 -0.11 -8.28 -1.99
CA LEU A 99 -0.66 -9.64 -2.00
C LEU A 99 0.41 -10.73 -1.75
N VAL A 100 1.71 -10.40 -1.76
CA VAL A 100 2.75 -11.33 -1.31
C VAL A 100 2.83 -11.41 0.21
N ARG A 101 2.26 -10.44 0.94
CA ARG A 101 2.16 -10.53 2.39
C ARG A 101 1.11 -11.57 2.77
N ARG A 102 1.57 -12.61 3.49
CA ARG A 102 0.69 -13.72 3.89
C ARG A 102 -0.49 -13.21 4.70
N GLU A 103 -1.68 -13.79 4.47
CA GLU A 103 -2.90 -13.53 5.22
C GLU A 103 -3.35 -12.05 5.22
N LEU A 104 -3.06 -11.29 4.15
CA LEU A 104 -3.42 -9.86 4.06
C LEU A 104 -4.91 -9.60 4.33
N HIS A 105 -5.80 -10.56 4.00
CA HIS A 105 -7.22 -10.49 4.30
C HIS A 105 -7.52 -10.30 5.80
N ARG A 106 -6.65 -10.80 6.71
CA ARG A 106 -6.80 -10.56 8.16
C ARG A 106 -6.60 -9.08 8.50
N LEU A 107 -5.59 -8.43 7.90
CA LEU A 107 -5.41 -6.99 8.08
C LEU A 107 -6.62 -6.22 7.53
N VAL A 108 -7.13 -6.62 6.35
CA VAL A 108 -8.33 -6.00 5.78
C VAL A 108 -9.51 -6.12 6.74
N ALA A 109 -9.74 -7.30 7.33
CA ALA A 109 -10.82 -7.53 8.31
C ALA A 109 -10.66 -6.64 9.55
N MET A 110 -9.43 -6.49 10.07
CA MET A 110 -9.16 -5.62 11.22
C MET A 110 -9.38 -4.14 10.90
N LEU A 111 -9.04 -3.71 9.70
CA LEU A 111 -9.28 -2.32 9.24
C LEU A 111 -10.76 -2.07 8.93
N ALA A 112 -11.52 -3.10 8.51
CA ALA A 112 -12.94 -2.99 8.22
C ALA A 112 -13.81 -2.68 9.46
N GLU A 113 -13.25 -2.82 10.67
CA GLU A 113 -13.88 -2.36 11.91
C GLU A 113 -13.86 -0.82 12.06
N LEU A 114 -13.07 -0.12 11.24
CA LEU A 114 -12.95 1.33 11.25
C LEU A 114 -13.91 1.96 10.22
N PRO A 115 -14.44 3.17 10.48
CA PRO A 115 -15.37 3.84 9.56
C PRO A 115 -14.62 4.50 8.38
N VAL A 116 -13.95 3.69 7.53
CA VAL A 116 -13.12 4.15 6.41
C VAL A 116 -13.29 3.27 5.17
N GLU A 117 -13.09 3.86 3.99
CA GLU A 117 -12.95 3.09 2.75
C GLU A 117 -11.59 2.38 2.75
N ILE A 118 -11.58 1.06 2.52
CA ILE A 118 -10.35 0.27 2.39
C ILE A 118 -10.14 -0.08 0.93
N THR A 119 -9.00 0.31 0.38
CA THR A 119 -8.62 0.06 -1.01
C THR A 119 -7.27 -0.64 -1.08
N LEU A 120 -7.03 -1.35 -2.17
CA LEU A 120 -5.79 -2.08 -2.44
C LEU A 120 -5.23 -1.67 -3.80
N THR A 121 -3.91 -1.48 -3.90
CA THR A 121 -3.24 -1.35 -5.20
C THR A 121 -2.33 -2.55 -5.37
N THR A 122 -2.46 -3.28 -6.49
CA THR A 122 -1.75 -4.54 -6.76
C THR A 122 -1.33 -4.63 -8.22
N ASN A 123 -0.31 -5.42 -8.51
CA ASN A 123 0.06 -5.81 -9.88
C ASN A 123 -0.86 -6.90 -10.47
N GLY A 124 -1.83 -7.39 -9.71
CA GLY A 124 -2.83 -8.36 -10.14
C GLY A 124 -2.38 -9.82 -10.15
N SER A 125 -1.09 -10.11 -10.04
CA SER A 125 -0.53 -11.47 -10.21
C SER A 125 -1.09 -12.52 -9.23
N LEU A 126 -1.51 -12.10 -8.05
CA LEU A 126 -2.08 -12.95 -6.99
C LEU A 126 -3.57 -12.67 -6.72
N LEU A 127 -4.15 -11.69 -7.43
CA LEU A 127 -5.49 -11.19 -7.13
C LEU A 127 -6.57 -12.26 -7.31
N ALA A 128 -6.55 -13.03 -8.41
CA ALA A 128 -7.55 -14.07 -8.68
C ALA A 128 -7.69 -15.09 -7.53
N ARG A 129 -6.59 -15.42 -6.86
CA ARG A 129 -6.58 -16.38 -5.74
C ARG A 129 -7.10 -15.80 -4.43
N GLN A 130 -7.05 -14.49 -4.28
CA GLN A 130 -7.31 -13.80 -3.01
C GLN A 130 -8.56 -12.93 -3.03
N ALA A 131 -9.13 -12.63 -4.21
CA ALA A 131 -10.25 -11.71 -4.39
C ALA A 131 -11.43 -12.05 -3.48
N LYS A 132 -11.86 -13.32 -3.43
CA LYS A 132 -12.94 -13.78 -2.57
C LYS A 132 -12.70 -13.51 -1.09
N ALA A 133 -11.50 -13.86 -0.59
CA ALA A 133 -11.14 -13.66 0.81
C ALA A 133 -11.02 -12.17 1.16
N LEU A 134 -10.47 -11.36 0.26
CA LEU A 134 -10.37 -9.90 0.42
C LEU A 134 -11.75 -9.25 0.45
N LYS A 135 -12.65 -9.65 -0.46
CA LYS A 135 -14.03 -9.15 -0.48
C LYS A 135 -14.77 -9.52 0.80
N ALA A 136 -14.70 -10.78 1.22
CA ALA A 136 -15.32 -11.26 2.45
C ALA A 136 -14.77 -10.55 3.70
N ALA A 137 -13.50 -10.14 3.68
CA ALA A 137 -12.85 -9.39 4.75
C ALA A 137 -13.24 -7.89 4.79
N GLY A 138 -13.99 -7.39 3.80
CA GLY A 138 -14.46 -6.01 3.79
C GLY A 138 -13.63 -5.07 2.90
N LEU A 139 -12.83 -5.59 1.95
CA LEU A 139 -12.17 -4.73 0.97
C LEU A 139 -13.23 -4.08 0.06
N HIS A 140 -13.15 -2.76 -0.10
CA HIS A 140 -14.14 -1.99 -0.87
C HIS A 140 -13.82 -1.98 -2.35
N ARG A 141 -12.54 -1.82 -2.71
CA ARG A 141 -12.09 -1.66 -4.09
C ARG A 141 -10.64 -2.07 -4.28
N VAL A 142 -10.32 -2.55 -5.49
CA VAL A 142 -8.94 -2.80 -5.95
C VAL A 142 -8.58 -1.83 -7.06
N THR A 143 -7.33 -1.44 -7.14
CA THR A 143 -6.72 -0.81 -8.31
C THR A 143 -5.64 -1.74 -8.82
N VAL A 144 -5.75 -2.19 -10.06
CA VAL A 144 -4.76 -3.05 -10.70
C VAL A 144 -3.82 -2.21 -11.55
N SER A 145 -2.51 -2.32 -11.29
CA SER A 145 -1.48 -1.69 -12.11
C SER A 145 -1.26 -2.51 -13.37
N LEU A 146 -1.54 -1.91 -14.53
CA LEU A 146 -1.40 -2.55 -15.84
C LEU A 146 -0.78 -1.55 -16.83
N ASP A 147 0.49 -1.77 -17.17
CA ASP A 147 1.27 -0.82 -17.97
C ASP A 147 0.97 -0.92 -19.48
N SER A 148 0.60 -2.11 -19.97
CA SER A 148 0.30 -2.34 -21.38
C SER A 148 -0.63 -3.53 -21.56
N LEU A 149 -1.46 -3.50 -22.62
CA LEU A 149 -2.24 -4.64 -23.10
C LEU A 149 -1.44 -5.51 -24.09
N ASP A 150 -0.34 -4.99 -24.64
CA ASP A 150 0.60 -5.78 -25.45
C ASP A 150 1.50 -6.59 -24.51
N ASP A 151 1.47 -7.93 -24.68
CA ASP A 151 2.16 -8.87 -23.78
C ASP A 151 3.69 -8.70 -23.78
N ALA A 152 4.28 -8.39 -24.94
CA ALA A 152 5.71 -8.20 -25.04
C ALA A 152 6.16 -6.93 -24.30
N THR A 153 5.45 -5.84 -24.48
CA THR A 153 5.69 -4.57 -23.78
C THR A 153 5.46 -4.74 -22.27
N PHE A 154 4.36 -5.39 -21.88
CA PHE A 154 4.04 -5.64 -20.47
C PHE A 154 5.15 -6.41 -19.77
N ARG A 155 5.62 -7.53 -20.36
CA ARG A 155 6.70 -8.34 -19.79
C ARG A 155 8.02 -7.58 -19.73
N ALA A 156 8.34 -6.79 -20.76
CA ALA A 156 9.55 -5.98 -20.78
C ALA A 156 9.56 -4.92 -19.68
N MET A 157 8.41 -4.30 -19.38
CA MET A 157 8.28 -3.31 -18.33
C MET A 157 8.32 -3.90 -16.92
N ASN A 158 7.71 -5.08 -16.74
CA ASN A 158 7.61 -5.72 -15.43
C ASN A 158 8.81 -6.61 -15.09
N ASP A 159 9.65 -6.94 -16.08
CA ASP A 159 10.77 -7.88 -15.97
C ASP A 159 10.35 -9.16 -15.20
N ALA A 160 9.21 -9.72 -15.59
CA ALA A 160 8.62 -10.91 -14.99
C ALA A 160 8.07 -11.83 -16.08
N ASP A 161 8.23 -13.14 -15.92
CA ASP A 161 7.56 -14.11 -16.79
C ASP A 161 6.08 -14.29 -16.36
N PHE A 162 5.32 -13.25 -16.59
CA PHE A 162 3.89 -13.21 -16.25
C PHE A 162 3.11 -12.59 -17.43
N PRO A 163 2.20 -13.33 -18.09
CA PRO A 163 1.49 -12.82 -19.24
C PRO A 163 0.38 -11.84 -18.85
N VAL A 164 0.17 -10.82 -19.68
CA VAL A 164 -0.88 -9.81 -19.49
C VAL A 164 -2.27 -10.43 -19.37
N ALA A 165 -2.54 -11.51 -20.12
CA ALA A 165 -3.81 -12.24 -20.07
C ALA A 165 -4.17 -12.66 -18.63
N LYS A 166 -3.21 -13.11 -17.82
CA LYS A 166 -3.47 -13.48 -16.42
C LYS A 166 -3.83 -12.29 -15.53
N VAL A 167 -3.41 -11.07 -15.88
CA VAL A 167 -3.85 -9.87 -15.16
C VAL A 167 -5.31 -9.57 -15.51
N ILE A 168 -5.67 -9.71 -16.78
CA ILE A 168 -7.06 -9.54 -17.23
C ILE A 168 -7.97 -10.58 -16.56
N ASP A 169 -7.58 -11.87 -16.58
CA ASP A 169 -8.32 -12.95 -15.88
C ASP A 169 -8.50 -12.62 -14.39
N ALA A 170 -7.48 -12.02 -13.76
CA ALA A 170 -7.54 -11.65 -12.34
C ALA A 170 -8.51 -10.48 -12.08
N ILE A 171 -8.60 -9.52 -12.99
CA ILE A 171 -9.58 -8.43 -12.95
C ILE A 171 -10.99 -9.00 -13.06
N GLU A 172 -11.23 -9.90 -14.03
CA GLU A 172 -12.53 -10.54 -14.24
C GLU A 172 -12.92 -11.40 -13.03
N ALA A 173 -11.97 -12.18 -12.48
CA ALA A 173 -12.20 -12.97 -11.27
C ALA A 173 -12.57 -12.09 -10.06
N ALA A 174 -11.92 -10.95 -9.89
CA ALA A 174 -12.24 -10.03 -8.81
C ALA A 174 -13.64 -9.40 -9.01
N ALA A 175 -13.98 -9.01 -10.24
CA ALA A 175 -15.30 -8.49 -10.58
C ALA A 175 -16.40 -9.53 -10.34
N ALA A 176 -16.16 -10.81 -10.68
CA ALA A 176 -17.09 -11.91 -10.44
C ALA A 176 -17.37 -12.14 -8.94
N GLU A 177 -16.40 -11.86 -8.06
CA GLU A 177 -16.60 -11.90 -6.60
C GLU A 177 -17.27 -10.60 -6.06
N GLY A 178 -17.72 -9.71 -6.92
CA GLY A 178 -18.33 -8.44 -6.55
C GLY A 178 -17.35 -7.42 -5.93
N LEU A 179 -16.07 -7.55 -6.23
CA LEU A 179 -15.04 -6.61 -5.81
C LEU A 179 -14.80 -5.60 -6.93
N PRO A 180 -15.13 -4.31 -6.74
CA PRO A 180 -14.88 -3.27 -7.75
C PRO A 180 -13.38 -3.14 -8.06
N VAL A 181 -13.03 -3.05 -9.36
CA VAL A 181 -11.66 -2.94 -9.87
C VAL A 181 -11.51 -1.64 -10.67
#